data_f2c03f023d27d17ed82258db2d23568b
#
_entry.id   f2c03f023d27d17ed82258db2d23568b
#
_cell.length_a   1.000
_cell.length_b   1.000
_cell.length_c   1.000
_cell.angle_alpha   90.00
_cell.angle_beta   90.00
_cell.angle_gamma   90.00
#
_symmetry.space_group_name_H-M   'P 1'
#
loop_
_entity.id
_entity.type
_entity.pdbx_description
1 polymer ?
#
loop_
_entity_poly.entity_id
_entity_poly.type
_entity_poly.pdbx_seq_one_letter_code
_entity_poly.pdbx_strand_id
1 'polypeptide(L)'
;GERRLAYLATVTSYVDEGQLGKAVEELSKRYALAEKNGSAIQMAADLNIMGNLLLEAGEVREAQAKYKQAWTLSEESDIPDAAKAAAQRARYANAARVALKKSDFAAAKSATEEFRTLAESANIPGQTRLYHQLSGMLALEEKAYDRALEELQQANQQNPRTLYRMALAYQGQGDSENAKVFCERIEGLNQLNSINYSLVRHKAQQLLDSI
;
A
#
# COMPACT_ATOMS: atom_id res chain seq x y z
N GLY A 1 -1.72 -7.21 -22.77
CA GLY A 1 -0.52 -7.49 -22.00
C GLY A 1 0.50 -6.37 -22.01
N GLU A 2 1.35 -6.32 -23.03
CA GLU A 2 2.55 -5.47 -23.09
C GLU A 2 2.30 -3.98 -22.89
N ARG A 3 1.27 -3.42 -23.51
CA ARG A 3 0.92 -2.02 -23.38
C ARG A 3 0.61 -1.61 -21.93
N ARG A 4 -0.06 -2.48 -21.16
CA ARG A 4 -0.34 -2.23 -19.74
C ARG A 4 0.91 -2.30 -18.86
N LEU A 5 1.88 -3.14 -19.23
CA LEU A 5 3.18 -3.21 -18.56
C LEU A 5 4.01 -1.95 -18.83
N ALA A 6 4.00 -1.44 -20.09
CA ALA A 6 4.67 -0.20 -20.44
C ALA A 6 4.14 1.00 -19.61
N TYR A 7 2.81 1.14 -19.50
CA TYR A 7 2.22 2.17 -18.62
C TYR A 7 2.67 2.01 -17.16
N LEU A 8 2.73 0.77 -16.64
CA LEU A 8 3.15 0.54 -15.26
C LEU A 8 4.62 0.93 -15.04
N ALA A 9 5.49 0.67 -16.01
CA ALA A 9 6.89 1.10 -15.96
C ALA A 9 7.01 2.63 -15.91
N THR A 10 6.25 3.35 -16.75
CA THR A 10 6.20 4.82 -16.73
C THR A 10 5.66 5.35 -15.39
N VAL A 11 4.60 4.72 -14.85
CA VAL A 11 4.08 5.04 -13.51
C VAL A 11 5.17 4.90 -12.45
N THR A 12 5.93 3.80 -12.48
CA THR A 12 7.00 3.55 -11.52
C THR A 12 8.10 4.61 -11.61
N SER A 13 8.47 5.05 -12.83
CA SER A 13 9.44 6.14 -13.05
C SER A 13 8.93 7.46 -12.44
N TYR A 14 7.69 7.86 -12.72
CA TYR A 14 7.13 9.08 -12.12
C TYR A 14 7.04 9.01 -10.59
N VAL A 15 6.71 7.84 -10.03
CA VAL A 15 6.71 7.65 -8.57
C VAL A 15 8.11 7.83 -8.00
N ASP A 16 9.11 7.28 -8.68
CA ASP A 16 10.52 7.40 -8.27
C ASP A 16 11.03 8.84 -8.31
N GLU A 17 10.57 9.62 -9.29
CA GLU A 17 10.86 11.05 -9.42
C GLU A 17 10.01 11.92 -8.46
N GLY A 18 9.15 11.34 -7.63
CA GLY A 18 8.24 12.06 -6.75
C GLY A 18 7.06 12.74 -7.45
N GLN A 19 6.86 12.49 -8.75
CA GLN A 19 5.83 13.12 -9.59
C GLN A 19 4.50 12.33 -9.50
N LEU A 20 3.94 12.20 -8.29
CA LEU A 20 2.78 11.34 -8.03
C LEU A 20 1.54 11.72 -8.86
N GLY A 21 1.33 13.01 -9.13
CA GLY A 21 0.24 13.48 -10.01
C GLY A 21 0.36 12.91 -11.42
N LYS A 22 1.55 12.98 -12.04
CA LYS A 22 1.79 12.38 -13.37
C LYS A 22 1.66 10.87 -13.36
N ALA A 23 2.06 10.20 -12.28
CA ALA A 23 1.85 8.77 -12.11
C ALA A 23 0.34 8.41 -12.13
N VAL A 24 -0.51 9.21 -11.49
CA VAL A 24 -1.97 9.04 -11.51
C VAL A 24 -2.56 9.30 -12.89
N GLU A 25 -2.08 10.31 -13.62
CA GLU A 25 -2.48 10.56 -15.00
C GLU A 25 -2.14 9.38 -15.92
N GLU A 26 -0.96 8.81 -15.78
CA GLU A 26 -0.53 7.64 -16.55
C GLU A 26 -1.35 6.38 -16.22
N LEU A 27 -1.70 6.19 -14.94
CA LEU A 27 -2.65 5.15 -14.54
C LEU A 27 -4.03 5.33 -15.14
N SER A 28 -4.47 6.58 -15.39
CA SER A 28 -5.75 6.85 -16.05
C SER A 28 -5.77 6.33 -17.50
N LYS A 29 -4.64 6.40 -18.21
CA LYS A 29 -4.50 5.79 -19.55
C LYS A 29 -4.54 4.25 -19.48
N ARG A 30 -3.92 3.68 -18.43
CA ARG A 30 -3.95 2.23 -18.20
C ARG A 30 -5.36 1.75 -17.85
N TYR A 31 -6.10 2.54 -17.06
CA TYR A 31 -7.51 2.31 -16.76
C TYR A 31 -8.38 2.35 -18.03
N ALA A 32 -8.24 3.36 -18.87
CA ALA A 32 -8.99 3.48 -20.13
C ALA A 32 -8.75 2.28 -21.06
N LEU A 33 -7.54 1.71 -21.04
CA LEU A 33 -7.26 0.48 -21.78
C LEU A 33 -7.99 -0.73 -21.17
N ALA A 34 -8.11 -0.82 -19.86
CA ALA A 34 -8.88 -1.87 -19.19
C ALA A 34 -10.37 -1.75 -19.47
N GLU A 35 -10.88 -0.51 -19.47
CA GLU A 35 -12.27 -0.17 -19.81
C GLU A 35 -12.60 -0.58 -21.25
N LYS A 36 -11.75 -0.23 -22.22
CA LYS A 36 -11.89 -0.67 -23.63
C LYS A 36 -11.96 -2.18 -23.78
N ASN A 37 -11.27 -2.91 -22.89
CA ASN A 37 -11.24 -4.38 -22.89
C ASN A 37 -12.37 -5.00 -22.05
N GLY A 38 -13.25 -4.21 -21.44
CA GLY A 38 -14.35 -4.67 -20.58
C GLY A 38 -13.89 -5.35 -19.31
N SER A 39 -12.67 -5.08 -18.81
CA SER A 39 -12.11 -5.79 -17.67
C SER A 39 -12.30 -5.04 -16.35
N ALA A 40 -13.43 -5.27 -15.68
CA ALA A 40 -13.74 -4.67 -14.39
C ALA A 40 -12.66 -4.94 -13.32
N ILE A 41 -12.09 -6.15 -13.30
CA ILE A 41 -11.00 -6.51 -12.38
C ILE A 41 -9.78 -5.61 -12.58
N GLN A 42 -9.38 -5.37 -13.85
CA GLN A 42 -8.22 -4.53 -14.13
C GLN A 42 -8.51 -3.06 -13.86
N MET A 43 -9.73 -2.59 -14.14
CA MET A 43 -10.17 -1.23 -13.83
C MET A 43 -10.15 -0.99 -12.32
N ALA A 44 -10.69 -1.90 -11.51
CA ALA A 44 -10.68 -1.82 -10.05
C ALA A 44 -9.25 -1.85 -9.48
N ALA A 45 -8.36 -2.66 -10.05
CA ALA A 45 -6.96 -2.70 -9.66
C ALA A 45 -6.25 -1.35 -9.93
N ASP A 46 -6.49 -0.74 -11.11
CA ASP A 46 -5.91 0.55 -11.45
C ASP A 46 -6.43 1.68 -10.54
N LEU A 47 -7.72 1.69 -10.22
CA LEU A 47 -8.31 2.61 -9.25
C LEU A 47 -7.71 2.49 -7.85
N ASN A 48 -7.45 1.26 -7.39
CA ASN A 48 -6.78 1.03 -6.11
C ASN A 48 -5.33 1.54 -6.11
N ILE A 49 -4.59 1.38 -7.20
CA ILE A 49 -3.23 1.94 -7.32
C ILE A 49 -3.29 3.47 -7.34
N MET A 50 -4.21 4.09 -8.09
CA MET A 50 -4.41 5.55 -8.06
C MET A 50 -4.73 6.04 -6.64
N GLY A 51 -5.64 5.36 -5.94
CA GLY A 51 -5.96 5.67 -4.54
C GLY A 51 -4.75 5.59 -3.62
N ASN A 52 -3.89 4.58 -3.80
CA ASN A 52 -2.66 4.46 -3.00
C ASN A 52 -1.68 5.62 -3.26
N LEU A 53 -1.51 6.05 -4.52
CA LEU A 53 -0.62 7.17 -4.87
C LEU A 53 -1.18 8.51 -4.37
N LEU A 54 -2.49 8.74 -4.52
CA LEU A 54 -3.16 9.92 -4.00
C LEU A 54 -3.06 9.99 -2.47
N LEU A 55 -3.22 8.85 -1.78
CA LEU A 55 -3.07 8.79 -0.32
C LEU A 55 -1.63 9.10 0.11
N GLU A 56 -0.64 8.66 -0.65
CA GLU A 56 0.77 8.97 -0.42
C GLU A 56 1.07 10.46 -0.65
N ALA A 57 0.41 11.06 -1.65
CA ALA A 57 0.47 12.50 -1.94
C ALA A 57 -0.25 13.38 -0.89
N GLY A 58 -1.02 12.77 0.03
CA GLY A 58 -1.84 13.50 1.01
C GLY A 58 -3.25 13.88 0.51
N GLU A 59 -3.59 13.53 -0.72
CA GLU A 59 -4.89 13.80 -1.36
C GLU A 59 -5.94 12.78 -0.87
N VAL A 60 -6.29 12.88 0.42
CA VAL A 60 -7.09 11.84 1.12
C VAL A 60 -8.50 11.70 0.54
N ARG A 61 -9.14 12.82 0.16
CA ARG A 61 -10.51 12.80 -0.38
C ARG A 61 -10.56 12.11 -1.74
N GLU A 62 -9.62 12.43 -2.60
CA GLU A 62 -9.45 11.87 -3.95
C GLU A 62 -9.10 10.38 -3.85
N ALA A 63 -8.22 9.99 -2.93
CA ALA A 63 -7.91 8.59 -2.64
C ALA A 63 -9.17 7.81 -2.24
N GLN A 64 -9.98 8.35 -1.32
CA GLN A 64 -11.24 7.74 -0.90
C GLN A 64 -12.22 7.58 -2.07
N ALA A 65 -12.30 8.58 -2.95
CA ALA A 65 -13.16 8.51 -4.13
C ALA A 65 -12.73 7.37 -5.06
N LYS A 66 -11.41 7.20 -5.30
CA LYS A 66 -10.88 6.11 -6.13
C LYS A 66 -11.13 4.73 -5.51
N TYR A 67 -10.95 4.57 -4.21
CA TYR A 67 -11.25 3.33 -3.51
C TYR A 67 -12.74 2.97 -3.55
N LYS A 68 -13.61 3.99 -3.38
CA LYS A 68 -15.06 3.79 -3.52
C LYS A 68 -15.42 3.34 -4.94
N GLN A 69 -14.88 4.01 -5.97
CA GLN A 69 -15.10 3.61 -7.36
C GLN A 69 -14.64 2.17 -7.63
N ALA A 70 -13.47 1.77 -7.10
CA ALA A 70 -12.96 0.40 -7.25
C ALA A 70 -13.89 -0.63 -6.60
N TRP A 71 -14.41 -0.33 -5.41
CA TRP A 71 -15.36 -1.20 -4.69
C TRP A 71 -16.68 -1.31 -5.46
N THR A 72 -17.33 -0.17 -5.77
CA THR A 72 -18.62 -0.15 -6.49
C THR A 72 -18.53 -0.90 -7.81
N LEU A 73 -17.47 -0.66 -8.59
CA LEU A 73 -17.24 -1.35 -9.85
C LEU A 73 -17.14 -2.88 -9.65
N SER A 74 -16.43 -3.33 -8.61
CA SER A 74 -16.28 -4.77 -8.33
C SER A 74 -17.58 -5.41 -7.82
N GLU A 75 -18.40 -4.66 -7.07
CA GLU A 75 -19.68 -5.12 -6.54
C GLU A 75 -20.75 -5.28 -7.64
N GLU A 76 -20.82 -4.29 -8.54
CA GLU A 76 -21.84 -4.21 -9.59
C GLU A 76 -21.48 -5.02 -10.84
N SER A 77 -20.22 -5.42 -11.02
CA SER A 77 -19.78 -6.17 -12.20
C SER A 77 -20.02 -7.67 -12.05
N ASP A 78 -20.25 -8.34 -13.18
CA ASP A 78 -20.26 -9.80 -13.28
C ASP A 78 -18.82 -10.33 -13.32
N ILE A 79 -18.22 -10.45 -12.14
CA ILE A 79 -16.87 -10.99 -11.93
C ILE A 79 -16.93 -12.18 -10.97
N PRO A 80 -15.94 -13.09 -11.02
CA PRO A 80 -15.90 -14.26 -10.14
C PRO A 80 -15.98 -13.90 -8.65
N ASP A 81 -16.64 -14.74 -7.85
CA ASP A 81 -16.80 -14.56 -6.39
C ASP A 81 -15.46 -14.37 -5.69
N ALA A 82 -14.42 -15.07 -6.12
CA ALA A 82 -13.07 -14.89 -5.60
C ALA A 82 -12.53 -13.44 -5.81
N ALA A 83 -12.88 -12.80 -6.94
CA ALA A 83 -12.52 -11.41 -7.22
C ALA A 83 -13.36 -10.44 -6.37
N LYS A 84 -14.65 -10.70 -6.17
CA LYS A 84 -15.51 -9.94 -5.24
C LYS A 84 -15.00 -10.01 -3.80
N ALA A 85 -14.65 -11.20 -3.34
CA ALA A 85 -14.06 -11.40 -2.02
C ALA A 85 -12.71 -10.67 -1.86
N ALA A 86 -11.87 -10.64 -2.91
CA ALA A 86 -10.64 -9.87 -2.91
C ALA A 86 -10.91 -8.35 -2.85
N ALA A 87 -11.91 -7.86 -3.57
CA ALA A 87 -12.33 -6.46 -3.54
C ALA A 87 -12.86 -6.06 -2.15
N GLN A 88 -13.61 -6.94 -1.47
CA GLN A 88 -14.08 -6.71 -0.11
C GLN A 88 -12.91 -6.56 0.87
N ARG A 89 -11.90 -7.44 0.80
CA ARG A 89 -10.69 -7.30 1.62
C ARG A 89 -9.94 -6.00 1.31
N ALA A 90 -9.79 -5.66 0.02
CA ALA A 90 -9.16 -4.40 -0.38
C ALA A 90 -9.89 -3.17 0.17
N ARG A 91 -11.23 -3.19 0.23
CA ARG A 91 -12.06 -2.12 0.81
C ARG A 91 -11.67 -1.84 2.26
N TYR A 92 -11.58 -2.86 3.11
CA TYR A 92 -11.22 -2.69 4.51
C TYR A 92 -9.74 -2.29 4.70
N ALA A 93 -8.83 -2.89 3.94
CA ALA A 93 -7.43 -2.49 3.96
C ALA A 93 -7.23 -1.02 3.57
N ASN A 94 -7.97 -0.55 2.57
CA ASN A 94 -7.93 0.84 2.14
C ASN A 94 -8.59 1.78 3.16
N ALA A 95 -9.70 1.34 3.78
CA ALA A 95 -10.34 2.09 4.87
C ALA A 95 -9.38 2.29 6.06
N ALA A 96 -8.66 1.24 6.48
CA ALA A 96 -7.65 1.33 7.52
C ALA A 96 -6.56 2.36 7.17
N ARG A 97 -6.00 2.30 5.94
CA ARG A 97 -4.97 3.26 5.49
C ARG A 97 -5.47 4.71 5.47
N VAL A 98 -6.70 4.92 5.02
CA VAL A 98 -7.32 6.26 5.00
C VAL A 98 -7.54 6.77 6.42
N ALA A 99 -8.02 5.93 7.33
CA ALA A 99 -8.23 6.28 8.72
C ALA A 99 -6.91 6.66 9.41
N LEU A 100 -5.82 5.91 9.15
CA LEU A 100 -4.47 6.26 9.64
C LEU A 100 -4.01 7.63 9.13
N LYS A 101 -4.22 7.94 7.85
CA LYS A 101 -3.88 9.27 7.30
C LYS A 101 -4.69 10.41 7.90
N LYS A 102 -5.85 10.13 8.47
CA LYS A 102 -6.69 11.08 9.20
C LYS A 102 -6.41 11.09 10.70
N SER A 103 -5.49 10.27 11.18
CA SER A 103 -5.24 10.04 12.62
C SER A 103 -6.49 9.54 13.36
N ASP A 104 -7.43 8.90 12.66
CA ASP A 104 -8.60 8.24 13.23
C ASP A 104 -8.24 6.78 13.60
N PHE A 105 -7.57 6.62 14.72
CA PHE A 105 -7.06 5.31 15.16
C PHE A 105 -8.18 4.33 15.51
N ALA A 106 -9.33 4.83 15.96
CA ALA A 106 -10.48 3.97 16.24
C ALA A 106 -11.04 3.35 14.95
N ALA A 107 -11.25 4.17 13.91
CA ALA A 107 -11.69 3.69 12.61
C ALA A 107 -10.62 2.81 11.95
N ALA A 108 -9.33 3.14 12.09
CA ALA A 108 -8.25 2.32 11.57
C ALA A 108 -8.23 0.92 12.21
N LYS A 109 -8.38 0.85 13.53
CA LYS A 109 -8.46 -0.41 14.28
C LYS A 109 -9.67 -1.24 13.83
N SER A 110 -10.85 -0.64 13.78
CA SER A 110 -12.08 -1.31 13.34
C SER A 110 -11.92 -1.90 11.93
N ALA A 111 -11.43 -1.12 10.98
CA ALA A 111 -11.24 -1.58 9.61
C ALA A 111 -10.16 -2.68 9.50
N THR A 112 -9.13 -2.63 10.35
CA THR A 112 -8.08 -3.67 10.39
C THR A 112 -8.63 -4.99 10.94
N GLU A 113 -9.50 -4.96 11.94
CA GLU A 113 -10.15 -6.15 12.50
C GLU A 113 -11.15 -6.80 11.50
N GLU A 114 -11.93 -5.99 10.79
CA GLU A 114 -12.78 -6.48 9.70
C GLU A 114 -11.94 -7.15 8.60
N PHE A 115 -10.80 -6.53 8.25
CA PHE A 115 -9.86 -7.12 7.31
C PHE A 115 -9.32 -8.46 7.84
N ARG A 116 -8.94 -8.54 9.13
CA ARG A 116 -8.44 -9.77 9.77
C ARG A 116 -9.42 -10.92 9.62
N THR A 117 -10.67 -10.69 9.99
CA THR A 117 -11.74 -11.70 9.89
C THR A 117 -11.85 -12.29 8.48
N LEU A 118 -11.81 -11.43 7.45
CA LEU A 118 -11.88 -11.85 6.06
C LEU A 118 -10.58 -12.54 5.59
N ALA A 119 -9.43 -12.14 6.10
CA ALA A 119 -8.14 -12.73 5.77
C ALA A 119 -8.01 -14.15 6.35
N GLU A 120 -8.42 -14.34 7.61
CA GLU A 120 -8.43 -15.63 8.28
C GLU A 120 -9.39 -16.61 7.58
N SER A 121 -10.62 -16.18 7.27
CA SER A 121 -11.60 -17.02 6.56
C SER A 121 -11.13 -17.44 5.16
N ALA A 122 -10.36 -16.58 4.48
CA ALA A 122 -9.80 -16.88 3.17
C ALA A 122 -8.63 -17.88 3.21
N ASN A 123 -7.98 -18.02 4.36
CA ASN A 123 -6.80 -18.88 4.57
C ASN A 123 -5.69 -18.66 3.51
N ILE A 124 -5.45 -17.40 3.14
CA ILE A 124 -4.42 -17.00 2.15
C ILE A 124 -3.24 -16.36 2.91
N PRO A 125 -2.04 -16.98 2.95
CA PRO A 125 -0.92 -16.47 3.74
C PRO A 125 -0.53 -15.02 3.45
N GLY A 126 -0.70 -14.58 2.20
CA GLY A 126 -0.45 -13.18 1.81
C GLY A 126 -1.40 -12.18 2.47
N GLN A 127 -2.65 -12.60 2.76
CA GLN A 127 -3.64 -11.75 3.45
C GLN A 127 -3.33 -11.62 4.94
N THR A 128 -2.90 -12.71 5.58
CA THR A 128 -2.42 -12.67 6.98
C THR A 128 -1.22 -11.72 7.12
N ARG A 129 -0.25 -11.80 6.22
CA ARG A 129 0.88 -10.86 6.19
C ARG A 129 0.45 -9.40 5.97
N LEU A 130 -0.61 -9.16 5.18
CA LEU A 130 -1.16 -7.81 5.00
C LEU A 130 -1.87 -7.33 6.27
N TYR A 131 -2.58 -8.20 6.99
CA TYR A 131 -3.14 -7.86 8.30
C TYR A 131 -2.05 -7.38 9.27
N HIS A 132 -0.98 -8.14 9.43
CA HIS A 132 0.15 -7.73 10.27
C HIS A 132 0.78 -6.41 9.82
N GLN A 133 0.85 -6.16 8.50
CA GLN A 133 1.30 -4.87 7.99
C GLN A 133 0.38 -3.72 8.41
N LEU A 134 -0.96 -3.89 8.35
CA LEU A 134 -1.92 -2.87 8.77
C LEU A 134 -1.87 -2.63 10.28
N SER A 135 -1.79 -3.70 11.07
CA SER A 135 -1.65 -3.65 12.53
C SER A 135 -0.36 -2.94 12.95
N GLY A 136 0.75 -3.26 12.29
CA GLY A 136 2.03 -2.59 12.53
C GLY A 136 2.02 -1.12 12.13
N MET A 137 1.31 -0.76 11.05
CA MET A 137 1.11 0.65 10.68
C MET A 137 0.34 1.41 11.76
N LEU A 138 -0.73 0.83 12.29
CA LEU A 138 -1.52 1.43 13.37
C LEU A 138 -0.64 1.64 14.62
N ALA A 139 0.08 0.61 15.04
CA ALA A 139 0.97 0.68 16.19
C ALA A 139 2.08 1.74 16.02
N LEU A 140 2.62 1.90 14.80
CA LEU A 140 3.63 2.91 14.49
C LEU A 140 3.07 4.33 14.63
N GLU A 141 1.85 4.59 14.12
CA GLU A 141 1.19 5.90 14.24
C GLU A 141 0.79 6.21 15.70
N GLU A 142 0.47 5.19 16.50
CA GLU A 142 0.23 5.30 17.95
C GLU A 142 1.55 5.45 18.74
N LYS A 143 2.71 5.41 18.10
CA LYS A 143 4.05 5.42 18.70
C LYS A 143 4.31 4.24 19.66
N ALA A 144 3.56 3.16 19.49
CA ALA A 144 3.74 1.90 20.20
C ALA A 144 4.78 1.04 19.46
N TYR A 145 6.04 1.48 19.47
CA TYR A 145 7.10 0.99 18.59
C TYR A 145 7.41 -0.50 18.76
N ASP A 146 7.40 -1.01 20.01
CA ASP A 146 7.59 -2.44 20.27
C ASP A 146 6.52 -3.28 19.57
N ARG A 147 5.26 -2.92 19.75
CA ARG A 147 4.14 -3.56 19.08
C ARG A 147 4.20 -3.40 17.56
N ALA A 148 4.64 -2.24 17.06
CA ALA A 148 4.82 -2.03 15.65
C ALA A 148 5.83 -3.01 15.05
N LEU A 149 6.97 -3.22 15.73
CA LEU A 149 8.00 -4.17 15.31
C LEU A 149 7.52 -5.62 15.36
N GLU A 150 6.84 -6.04 16.43
CA GLU A 150 6.24 -7.37 16.56
C GLU A 150 5.30 -7.70 15.38
N GLU A 151 4.44 -6.77 15.02
CA GLU A 151 3.50 -6.92 13.92
C GLU A 151 4.21 -6.87 12.55
N LEU A 152 5.09 -5.90 12.34
CA LEU A 152 5.81 -5.76 11.08
C LEU A 152 6.76 -6.93 10.78
N GLN A 153 7.30 -7.60 11.79
CA GLN A 153 8.11 -8.81 11.62
C GLN A 153 7.30 -9.96 11.00
N GLN A 154 6.00 -10.04 11.26
CA GLN A 154 5.09 -11.03 10.69
C GLN A 154 4.54 -10.61 9.32
N ALA A 155 4.75 -9.37 8.90
CA ALA A 155 4.36 -8.86 7.59
C ALA A 155 5.30 -9.36 6.48
N ASN A 156 5.04 -8.94 5.23
CA ASN A 156 5.88 -9.33 4.11
C ASN A 156 7.25 -8.64 4.16
N GLN A 157 8.30 -9.38 4.49
CA GLN A 157 9.68 -8.91 4.60
C GLN A 157 10.36 -8.62 3.24
N GLN A 158 9.73 -8.97 2.12
CA GLN A 158 10.15 -8.59 0.77
C GLN A 158 9.52 -7.28 0.29
N ASN A 159 8.62 -6.69 1.09
CA ASN A 159 7.99 -5.43 0.75
C ASN A 159 8.81 -4.26 1.30
N PRO A 160 9.41 -3.41 0.44
CA PRO A 160 10.21 -2.26 0.87
C PRO A 160 9.48 -1.33 1.85
N ARG A 161 8.18 -1.19 1.70
CA ARG A 161 7.36 -0.36 2.63
C ARG A 161 7.26 -0.96 4.03
N THR A 162 7.32 -2.28 4.18
CA THR A 162 7.38 -2.95 5.49
C THR A 162 8.72 -2.64 6.14
N LEU A 163 9.82 -2.82 5.41
CA LEU A 163 11.16 -2.55 5.91
C LEU A 163 11.34 -1.08 6.33
N TYR A 164 10.82 -0.15 5.52
CA TYR A 164 10.88 1.27 5.85
C TYR A 164 10.12 1.61 7.16
N ARG A 165 8.96 0.99 7.38
CA ARG A 165 8.22 1.17 8.64
C ARG A 165 8.96 0.59 9.83
N MET A 166 9.67 -0.53 9.66
CA MET A 166 10.54 -1.07 10.71
C MET A 166 11.70 -0.12 11.02
N ALA A 167 12.32 0.49 10.00
CA ALA A 167 13.32 1.53 10.20
C ALA A 167 12.77 2.71 11.02
N LEU A 168 11.55 3.19 10.68
CA LEU A 168 10.90 4.26 11.43
C LEU A 168 10.55 3.86 12.88
N ALA A 169 10.17 2.61 13.12
CA ALA A 169 9.89 2.12 14.47
C ALA A 169 11.17 2.07 15.33
N TYR A 170 12.27 1.56 14.79
CA TYR A 170 13.57 1.60 15.46
C TYR A 170 14.08 3.01 15.71
N GLN A 171 13.94 3.91 14.72
CA GLN A 171 14.25 5.32 14.92
C GLN A 171 13.41 5.94 16.05
N GLY A 172 12.12 5.61 16.13
CA GLY A 172 11.22 6.07 17.17
C GLY A 172 11.60 5.56 18.57
N GLN A 173 12.26 4.39 18.67
CA GLN A 173 12.86 3.87 19.89
C GLN A 173 14.21 4.50 20.25
N GLY A 174 14.80 5.28 19.33
CA GLY A 174 16.17 5.78 19.45
C GLY A 174 17.25 4.76 19.08
N ASP A 175 16.88 3.64 18.49
CA ASP A 175 17.77 2.58 18.00
C ASP A 175 18.23 2.88 16.57
N SER A 176 19.17 3.81 16.42
CA SER A 176 19.72 4.22 15.14
C SER A 176 20.46 3.10 14.42
N GLU A 177 21.05 2.17 15.14
CA GLU A 177 21.79 1.04 14.56
C GLU A 177 20.85 0.12 13.77
N ASN A 178 19.78 -0.32 14.40
CA ASN A 178 18.79 -1.15 13.71
C ASN A 178 18.02 -0.36 12.63
N ALA A 179 17.70 0.93 12.84
CA ALA A 179 17.10 1.75 11.81
C ALA A 179 17.94 1.79 10.53
N LYS A 180 19.28 1.96 10.68
CA LYS A 180 20.25 1.92 9.59
C LYS A 180 20.24 0.58 8.86
N VAL A 181 20.28 -0.55 9.59
CA VAL A 181 20.22 -1.88 8.98
C VAL A 181 19.02 -2.06 8.07
N PHE A 182 17.84 -1.58 8.47
CA PHE A 182 16.64 -1.69 7.65
C PHE A 182 16.65 -0.76 6.44
N CYS A 183 17.24 0.43 6.53
CA CYS A 183 17.45 1.31 5.38
C CYS A 183 18.39 0.68 4.35
N GLU A 184 19.53 0.13 4.79
CA GLU A 184 20.49 -0.57 3.93
C GLU A 184 19.86 -1.81 3.26
N ARG A 185 18.99 -2.54 3.97
CA ARG A 185 18.22 -3.65 3.37
C ARG A 185 17.29 -3.18 2.24
N ILE A 186 16.68 -2.00 2.35
CA ILE A 186 15.84 -1.43 1.29
C ILE A 186 16.69 -1.15 0.05
N GLU A 187 17.84 -0.51 0.21
CA GLU A 187 18.76 -0.26 -0.90
C GLU A 187 19.19 -1.56 -1.60
N GLY A 188 19.52 -2.59 -0.82
CA GLY A 188 19.92 -3.90 -1.32
C GLY A 188 18.84 -4.67 -2.09
N LEU A 189 17.56 -4.30 -1.98
CA LEU A 189 16.48 -4.96 -2.73
C LEU A 189 16.57 -4.72 -4.24
N ASN A 190 17.08 -3.57 -4.67
CA ASN A 190 17.26 -3.18 -6.07
C ASN A 190 16.03 -3.43 -6.97
N GLN A 191 14.83 -3.16 -6.45
CA GLN A 191 13.54 -3.43 -7.10
C GLN A 191 13.06 -2.24 -7.96
N LEU A 192 13.85 -1.82 -8.95
CA LEU A 192 13.59 -0.59 -9.74
C LEU A 192 12.23 -0.56 -10.48
N ASN A 193 11.58 -1.71 -10.70
CA ASN A 193 10.25 -1.81 -11.33
C ASN A 193 9.11 -1.89 -10.30
N SER A 194 9.39 -1.66 -9.03
CA SER A 194 8.39 -1.75 -7.96
C SER A 194 7.96 -0.36 -7.49
N ILE A 195 6.67 -0.04 -7.64
CA ILE A 195 6.07 1.17 -7.08
C ILE A 195 6.35 1.26 -5.57
N ASN A 196 6.29 0.14 -4.84
CA ASN A 196 6.56 0.13 -3.40
C ASN A 196 8.01 0.50 -3.07
N TYR A 197 8.97 0.09 -3.91
CA TYR A 197 10.36 0.46 -3.76
C TYR A 197 10.57 1.95 -4.08
N SER A 198 10.05 2.42 -5.21
CA SER A 198 10.12 3.82 -5.62
C SER A 198 9.53 4.78 -4.59
N LEU A 199 8.45 4.39 -3.90
CA LEU A 199 7.83 5.20 -2.84
C LEU A 199 8.69 5.39 -1.59
N VAL A 200 9.65 4.50 -1.33
CA VAL A 200 10.39 4.51 -0.06
C VAL A 200 11.90 4.62 -0.20
N ARG A 201 12.50 4.34 -1.38
CA ARG A 201 13.96 4.31 -1.50
C ARG A 201 14.62 5.65 -1.15
N HIS A 202 14.09 6.75 -1.65
CA HIS A 202 14.63 8.08 -1.33
C HIS A 202 14.36 8.48 0.12
N LYS A 203 13.24 8.07 0.69
CA LYS A 203 12.92 8.28 2.11
C LYS A 203 13.84 7.48 3.02
N ALA A 204 14.18 6.24 2.61
CA ALA A 204 15.14 5.41 3.34
C ALA A 204 16.54 6.02 3.29
N GLN A 205 16.98 6.53 2.14
CA GLN A 205 18.25 7.23 2.01
C GLN A 205 18.29 8.50 2.89
N GLN A 206 17.24 9.32 2.86
CA GLN A 206 17.15 10.52 3.71
C GLN A 206 17.19 10.16 5.21
N LEU A 207 16.51 9.06 5.59
CA LEU A 207 16.57 8.58 6.95
C LEU A 207 17.98 8.14 7.31
N LEU A 208 18.64 7.37 6.43
CA LEU A 208 20.02 6.91 6.61
C LEU A 208 21.00 8.07 6.79
N ASP A 209 20.85 9.15 6.00
CA ASP A 209 21.70 10.33 6.06
C ASP A 209 21.47 11.16 7.35
N SER A 210 20.36 10.93 8.06
CA SER A 210 19.95 11.67 9.27
C SER A 210 20.30 10.98 10.58
N ILE A 211 20.73 9.73 10.55
CA ILE A 211 21.05 8.88 11.71
C ILE A 211 22.52 8.49 11.72
#